data_91822a889300dc71594890e02931cf73
#
_entry.id   91822a889300dc71594890e02931cf73
#
_cell.length_a   1.000
_cell.length_b   1.000
_cell.length_c   1.000
_cell.angle_alpha   90.00
_cell.angle_beta   90.00
_cell.angle_gamma   90.00
#
_symmetry.space_group_name_H-M   'P 1'
#
loop_
_entity.id
_entity.type
_entity.pdbx_description
1 polymer ?
#
loop_
_entity_poly.entity_id
_entity_poly.type
_entity_poly.pdbx_seq_one_letter_code
_entity_poly.pdbx_strand_id
1 'polypeptide(L)'
;MLQSRPATPTVIVKSLQSLLCLGIAVLVAIVGRGAETPAVAAGPAPVGRATAADYAVLGASTVTNTGPTVLTGDLGLSPGTAITGFPPGTVNGATHQTDAAALQAQKDLTTAYDDAAGRTGGATISADLGGQTLSPGIYTGAPSLHLTGTLTLDGQGDENAVFIFRAPASTLITASGSRVVLIGAAQACNVVWQVGSSATMGTGSSFTGNILALESITLTTNAEMDGSALARNGAVTLDSNRISRALCTAAPTTTTTIPGGGTTTGTTPGGGTTTTTLDRRTTASTIPATGTTTTTSPGGGTTTDTNLRPPLASGGAAHSRGELLAGLTLTGIGLMMLATRRRKV
;
A
#
# COMPACT_ATOMS: atom_id res chain seq x y z
N MET A 1 49.38 23.47 81.23
CA MET A 1 49.98 22.43 80.41
C MET A 1 48.81 21.70 79.72
N LEU A 2 48.46 22.10 78.45
CA LEU A 2 47.45 21.37 77.62
C LEU A 2 48.24 20.50 76.68
N GLN A 3 48.07 19.18 76.79
CA GLN A 3 48.61 18.20 75.84
C GLN A 3 47.63 18.05 74.65
N SER A 4 48.09 18.45 73.50
CA SER A 4 47.39 18.21 72.19
C SER A 4 47.59 16.75 71.80
N ARG A 5 46.49 16.00 71.63
CA ARG A 5 46.51 14.65 71.04
C ARG A 5 46.61 14.74 69.53
N PRO A 6 47.45 13.94 68.85
CA PRO A 6 47.48 13.89 67.38
C PRO A 6 46.29 13.15 66.91
N ALA A 7 45.62 13.71 65.83
CA ALA A 7 44.51 13.09 65.10
C ALA A 7 45.03 11.93 64.26
N THR A 8 44.41 10.77 64.41
CA THR A 8 44.77 9.53 63.71
C THR A 8 44.43 9.62 62.20
N PRO A 9 45.36 9.24 61.35
CA PRO A 9 45.17 9.37 59.83
C PRO A 9 44.13 8.42 59.25
N THR A 10 43.47 7.55 60.00
CA THR A 10 42.56 6.50 59.52
C THR A 10 41.22 7.02 59.01
N VAL A 11 40.80 8.23 59.46
CA VAL A 11 39.48 8.78 59.02
C VAL A 11 39.54 9.39 57.61
N ILE A 12 40.69 9.94 57.22
CA ILE A 12 40.84 10.59 55.89
C ILE A 12 40.88 9.58 54.77
N VAL A 13 41.46 8.39 55.00
CA VAL A 13 41.53 7.34 53.94
C VAL A 13 40.15 6.74 53.60
N LYS A 14 39.26 6.59 54.58
CA LYS A 14 37.92 6.07 54.42
C LYS A 14 37.02 7.04 53.59
N SER A 15 37.19 8.35 53.77
CA SER A 15 36.41 9.35 53.02
C SER A 15 36.84 9.45 51.57
N LEU A 16 38.14 9.29 51.24
CA LEU A 16 38.65 9.29 49.90
C LEU A 16 38.19 8.04 49.10
N GLN A 17 38.16 6.88 49.75
CA GLN A 17 37.69 5.64 49.12
C GLN A 17 36.18 5.69 48.80
N SER A 18 35.35 6.30 49.65
CA SER A 18 33.92 6.47 49.41
C SER A 18 33.63 7.42 48.24
N LEU A 19 34.41 8.51 48.09
CA LEU A 19 34.27 9.43 46.97
C LEU A 19 34.71 8.79 45.64
N LEU A 20 35.76 7.95 45.66
CA LEU A 20 36.24 7.27 44.46
C LEU A 20 35.24 6.21 43.98
N CYS A 21 34.62 5.44 44.87
CA CYS A 21 33.58 4.47 44.53
C CYS A 21 32.31 5.14 43.99
N LEU A 22 31.91 6.29 44.53
CA LEU A 22 30.73 7.04 44.04
C LEU A 22 30.99 7.63 42.67
N GLY A 23 32.18 8.12 42.38
CA GLY A 23 32.57 8.64 41.07
C GLY A 23 32.57 7.57 39.96
N ILE A 24 33.06 6.35 40.28
CA ILE A 24 33.09 5.23 39.34
C ILE A 24 31.64 4.72 39.06
N ALA A 25 30.80 4.66 40.10
CA ALA A 25 29.40 4.24 39.93
C ALA A 25 28.59 5.19 39.04
N VAL A 26 28.84 6.51 39.16
CA VAL A 26 28.19 7.52 38.28
C VAL A 26 28.73 7.44 36.88
N LEU A 27 30.03 7.22 36.66
CA LEU A 27 30.63 7.09 35.34
C LEU A 27 30.13 5.83 34.59
N VAL A 28 29.96 4.70 35.29
CA VAL A 28 29.41 3.47 34.71
C VAL A 28 27.93 3.63 34.35
N ALA A 29 27.15 4.41 35.12
CA ALA A 29 25.75 4.69 34.82
C ALA A 29 25.55 5.60 33.58
N ILE A 30 26.56 6.44 33.26
CA ILE A 30 26.51 7.32 32.06
C ILE A 30 26.93 6.57 30.80
N VAL A 31 27.85 5.62 30.88
CA VAL A 31 28.30 4.82 29.71
C VAL A 31 27.29 3.71 29.35
N GLY A 32 26.44 3.28 30.27
CA GLY A 32 25.43 2.24 30.07
C GLY A 32 24.12 2.70 29.42
N ARG A 33 23.92 4.01 29.18
CA ARG A 33 22.85 4.48 28.35
C ARG A 33 23.31 4.39 26.88
N GLY A 34 23.18 3.20 26.30
CA GLY A 34 23.20 3.06 24.86
C GLY A 34 22.27 4.14 24.30
N ALA A 35 22.76 4.93 23.35
CA ALA A 35 21.90 5.84 22.62
C ALA A 35 20.78 4.97 22.01
N GLU A 36 19.60 4.97 22.64
CA GLU A 36 18.41 4.47 22.00
C GLU A 36 18.24 5.37 20.79
N THR A 37 18.59 4.86 19.61
CA THR A 37 18.19 5.49 18.36
C THR A 37 16.68 5.61 18.46
N PRO A 38 16.09 6.82 18.33
CA PRO A 38 14.65 6.95 18.32
C PRO A 38 14.12 5.98 17.25
N ALA A 39 13.31 5.02 17.67
CA ALA A 39 12.60 4.17 16.73
C ALA A 39 11.80 5.12 15.85
N VAL A 40 12.19 5.28 14.59
CA VAL A 40 11.38 5.96 13.60
C VAL A 40 10.06 5.21 13.60
N ALA A 41 8.99 5.89 13.98
CA ALA A 41 7.68 5.28 13.98
C ALA A 41 7.45 4.70 12.58
N ALA A 42 7.22 3.39 12.50
CA ALA A 42 6.95 2.74 11.22
C ALA A 42 5.75 3.45 10.58
N GLY A 43 5.92 3.89 9.33
CA GLY A 43 4.84 4.48 8.55
C GLY A 43 3.64 3.52 8.42
N PRO A 44 2.50 3.98 7.93
CA PRO A 44 1.36 3.09 7.69
C PRO A 44 1.72 2.01 6.69
N ALA A 45 1.17 0.80 6.87
CA ALA A 45 1.35 -0.26 5.89
C ALA A 45 0.67 0.09 4.55
N PRO A 46 1.22 -0.36 3.40
CA PRO A 46 0.60 -0.15 2.10
C PRO A 46 -0.84 -0.69 2.03
N VAL A 47 -1.68 -0.05 1.21
CA VAL A 47 -3.02 -0.55 0.90
C VAL A 47 -2.91 -1.55 -0.25
N GLY A 48 -3.21 -2.82 0.03
CA GLY A 48 -3.19 -3.87 -0.97
C GLY A 48 -4.36 -3.73 -1.94
N ARG A 49 -4.09 -3.65 -3.25
CA ARG A 49 -5.12 -3.54 -4.31
C ARG A 49 -5.31 -4.85 -5.09
N ALA A 50 -4.52 -5.88 -4.79
CA ALA A 50 -4.55 -7.18 -5.46
C ALA A 50 -4.70 -7.03 -6.99
N THR A 51 -5.67 -7.70 -7.63
CA THR A 51 -5.86 -7.61 -9.08
C THR A 51 -6.29 -6.22 -9.59
N ALA A 52 -6.88 -5.38 -8.74
CA ALA A 52 -7.19 -4.00 -9.11
C ALA A 52 -5.94 -3.12 -9.35
N ALA A 53 -4.75 -3.57 -8.92
CA ALA A 53 -3.49 -2.88 -9.18
C ALA A 53 -3.05 -2.94 -10.66
N ASP A 54 -3.59 -3.86 -11.46
CA ASP A 54 -3.25 -3.98 -12.88
C ASP A 54 -3.98 -2.96 -13.76
N TYR A 55 -5.02 -2.34 -13.23
CA TYR A 55 -5.88 -1.42 -13.97
C TYR A 55 -5.38 0.03 -13.88
N ALA A 56 -5.26 0.68 -15.03
CA ALA A 56 -5.14 2.14 -15.11
C ALA A 56 -6.51 2.80 -14.85
N VAL A 57 -7.57 2.17 -15.38
CA VAL A 57 -8.97 2.62 -15.22
C VAL A 57 -9.86 1.42 -14.91
N LEU A 58 -10.66 1.53 -13.85
CA LEU A 58 -11.68 0.55 -13.52
C LEU A 58 -12.98 1.28 -13.14
N GLY A 59 -14.03 1.07 -13.94
CA GLY A 59 -15.36 1.59 -13.70
C GLY A 59 -16.34 0.52 -13.22
N ALA A 60 -17.43 0.94 -12.58
CA ALA A 60 -18.50 0.04 -12.21
C ALA A 60 -19.73 0.20 -13.14
N SER A 61 -20.15 1.41 -13.46
CA SER A 61 -21.36 1.65 -14.24
C SER A 61 -21.06 1.84 -15.73
N THR A 62 -20.15 2.74 -16.07
CA THR A 62 -19.70 3.01 -17.45
C THR A 62 -18.26 3.50 -17.46
N VAL A 63 -17.57 3.35 -18.59
CA VAL A 63 -16.35 4.10 -18.90
C VAL A 63 -16.59 4.86 -20.20
N THR A 64 -16.45 6.18 -20.14
CA THR A 64 -16.66 7.07 -21.29
C THR A 64 -15.40 7.88 -21.54
N ASN A 65 -14.95 7.89 -22.77
CA ASN A 65 -13.81 8.69 -23.19
C ASN A 65 -14.16 9.62 -24.35
N THR A 66 -13.61 10.83 -24.31
CA THR A 66 -13.59 11.78 -25.41
C THR A 66 -12.14 12.09 -25.77
N GLY A 67 -11.85 12.10 -27.06
CA GLY A 67 -10.51 12.46 -27.55
C GLY A 67 -9.45 11.35 -27.38
N PRO A 68 -8.19 11.66 -27.68
CA PRO A 68 -7.09 10.68 -27.80
C PRO A 68 -6.47 10.33 -26.42
N THR A 69 -7.26 9.83 -25.50
CA THR A 69 -6.78 9.32 -24.21
C THR A 69 -5.82 8.14 -24.41
N VAL A 70 -4.74 8.10 -23.62
CA VAL A 70 -3.79 6.97 -23.59
C VAL A 70 -3.76 6.36 -22.19
N LEU A 71 -4.12 5.08 -22.12
CA LEU A 71 -4.03 4.28 -20.90
C LEU A 71 -2.81 3.35 -20.97
N THR A 72 -1.97 3.35 -19.94
CA THR A 72 -0.89 2.38 -19.74
C THR A 72 -1.22 1.54 -18.53
N GLY A 73 -1.74 0.34 -18.75
CA GLY A 73 -2.38 -0.57 -17.80
C GLY A 73 -3.73 -1.00 -18.33
N ASP A 74 -4.42 -1.87 -17.62
CA ASP A 74 -5.68 -2.45 -18.06
C ASP A 74 -6.84 -1.46 -17.93
N LEU A 75 -7.84 -1.64 -18.80
CA LEU A 75 -9.12 -0.96 -18.75
C LEU A 75 -10.20 -1.95 -18.32
N GLY A 76 -10.91 -1.67 -17.24
CA GLY A 76 -11.94 -2.55 -16.70
C GLY A 76 -13.28 -1.89 -16.50
N LEU A 77 -14.33 -2.72 -16.66
CA LEU A 77 -15.71 -2.34 -16.35
C LEU A 77 -16.50 -3.55 -15.85
N SER A 78 -17.06 -3.47 -14.65
CA SER A 78 -17.99 -4.45 -14.10
C SER A 78 -18.80 -3.83 -12.94
N PRO A 79 -20.11 -4.05 -12.82
CA PRO A 79 -21.00 -4.85 -13.64
C PRO A 79 -21.53 -4.14 -14.92
N GLY A 80 -21.21 -2.87 -15.11
CA GLY A 80 -21.63 -2.09 -16.28
C GLY A 80 -21.13 -2.69 -17.60
N THR A 81 -21.80 -2.34 -18.69
CA THR A 81 -21.58 -2.95 -20.00
C THR A 81 -21.15 -1.97 -21.09
N ALA A 82 -20.97 -0.68 -20.76
CA ALA A 82 -20.68 0.34 -21.76
C ALA A 82 -19.28 0.95 -21.55
N ILE A 83 -18.34 0.54 -22.39
CA ILE A 83 -17.06 1.24 -22.61
C ILE A 83 -17.16 1.95 -23.95
N THR A 84 -17.00 3.28 -23.97
CA THR A 84 -17.12 4.11 -25.18
C THR A 84 -15.91 5.02 -25.36
N GLY A 85 -15.62 5.40 -26.61
CA GLY A 85 -14.52 6.32 -26.94
C GLY A 85 -13.14 5.65 -27.03
N PHE A 86 -13.09 4.33 -27.18
CA PHE A 86 -11.89 3.56 -27.47
C PHE A 86 -12.13 2.72 -28.76
N PRO A 87 -11.77 3.26 -29.97
CA PRO A 87 -11.08 4.52 -30.27
C PRO A 87 -11.95 5.79 -30.10
N PRO A 88 -11.37 7.03 -30.12
CA PRO A 88 -9.97 7.37 -30.40
C PRO A 88 -8.99 7.13 -29.22
N GLY A 89 -9.49 6.84 -28.04
CA GLY A 89 -8.63 6.43 -26.94
C GLY A 89 -7.88 5.13 -27.25
N THR A 90 -6.71 4.95 -26.63
CA THR A 90 -5.87 3.76 -26.78
C THR A 90 -5.60 3.13 -25.42
N VAL A 91 -5.54 1.80 -25.37
CA VAL A 91 -5.23 1.02 -24.17
C VAL A 91 -3.96 0.21 -24.42
N ASN A 92 -2.89 0.54 -23.69
CA ASN A 92 -1.66 -0.26 -23.63
C ASN A 92 -1.77 -1.23 -22.46
N GLY A 93 -2.62 -2.22 -22.57
CA GLY A 93 -2.99 -3.24 -21.62
C GLY A 93 -4.16 -4.05 -22.15
N ALA A 94 -4.75 -4.89 -21.31
CA ALA A 94 -5.96 -5.62 -21.63
C ALA A 94 -7.22 -4.75 -21.38
N THR A 95 -8.31 -5.07 -22.12
CA THR A 95 -9.62 -4.50 -21.84
C THR A 95 -10.54 -5.60 -21.34
N HIS A 96 -11.07 -5.41 -20.14
CA HIS A 96 -11.95 -6.33 -19.43
C HIS A 96 -13.33 -5.72 -19.26
N GLN A 97 -14.29 -6.20 -20.02
CA GLN A 97 -15.66 -5.70 -19.99
C GLN A 97 -16.61 -6.81 -19.54
N THR A 98 -17.16 -6.68 -18.35
CA THR A 98 -18.10 -7.63 -17.72
C THR A 98 -17.59 -9.08 -17.64
N ASP A 99 -16.29 -9.27 -17.71
CA ASP A 99 -15.66 -10.58 -17.58
C ASP A 99 -15.26 -10.90 -16.11
N ALA A 100 -14.75 -12.12 -15.91
CA ALA A 100 -14.36 -12.57 -14.58
C ALA A 100 -13.19 -11.75 -13.99
N ALA A 101 -12.28 -11.23 -14.82
CA ALA A 101 -11.16 -10.43 -14.41
C ALA A 101 -11.62 -9.05 -13.87
N ALA A 102 -12.48 -8.34 -14.61
CA ALA A 102 -13.06 -7.09 -14.15
C ALA A 102 -13.93 -7.26 -12.90
N LEU A 103 -14.69 -8.37 -12.81
CA LEU A 103 -15.48 -8.68 -11.62
C LEU A 103 -14.59 -8.92 -10.40
N GLN A 104 -13.47 -9.65 -10.54
CA GLN A 104 -12.53 -9.88 -9.45
C GLN A 104 -11.86 -8.57 -9.04
N ALA A 105 -11.42 -7.76 -9.99
CA ALA A 105 -10.81 -6.46 -9.72
C ALA A 105 -11.76 -5.51 -8.94
N GLN A 106 -13.07 -5.53 -9.21
CA GLN A 106 -14.04 -4.75 -8.43
C GLN A 106 -14.20 -5.24 -6.99
N LYS A 107 -14.09 -6.55 -6.75
CA LYS A 107 -14.08 -7.12 -5.39
C LYS A 107 -12.82 -6.70 -4.64
N ASP A 108 -11.67 -6.75 -5.30
CA ASP A 108 -10.39 -6.36 -4.73
C ASP A 108 -10.32 -4.86 -4.48
N LEU A 109 -10.88 -4.04 -5.38
CA LEU A 109 -11.07 -2.61 -5.17
C LEU A 109 -11.93 -2.32 -3.95
N THR A 110 -13.03 -3.09 -3.78
CA THR A 110 -13.88 -2.95 -2.60
C THR A 110 -13.09 -3.21 -1.32
N THR A 111 -12.30 -4.27 -1.29
CA THR A 111 -11.44 -4.62 -0.14
C THR A 111 -10.40 -3.54 0.13
N ALA A 112 -9.75 -3.03 -0.91
CA ALA A 112 -8.75 -1.96 -0.79
C ALA A 112 -9.36 -0.64 -0.31
N TYR A 113 -10.55 -0.30 -0.82
CA TYR A 113 -11.30 0.88 -0.40
C TYR A 113 -11.67 0.79 1.08
N ASP A 114 -12.23 -0.33 1.51
CA ASP A 114 -12.68 -0.56 2.89
C ASP A 114 -11.47 -0.60 3.85
N ASP A 115 -10.32 -1.16 3.45
CA ASP A 115 -9.06 -1.08 4.21
C ASP A 115 -8.62 0.37 4.37
N ALA A 116 -8.50 1.15 3.28
CA ALA A 116 -8.09 2.55 3.35
C ALA A 116 -9.06 3.39 4.19
N ALA A 117 -10.38 3.17 4.05
CA ALA A 117 -11.41 3.87 4.83
C ALA A 117 -11.37 3.52 6.31
N GLY A 118 -11.04 2.26 6.65
CA GLY A 118 -10.97 1.74 8.01
C GLY A 118 -9.71 2.11 8.77
N ARG A 119 -8.67 2.66 8.10
CA ARG A 119 -7.42 3.04 8.77
C ARG A 119 -7.68 4.07 9.84
N THR A 120 -7.21 3.81 11.07
CA THR A 120 -7.34 4.69 12.23
C THR A 120 -6.08 5.50 12.45
N GLY A 121 -6.20 6.57 13.24
CA GLY A 121 -5.10 7.50 13.47
C GLY A 121 -4.88 8.43 12.26
N GLY A 122 -3.80 9.19 12.30
CA GLY A 122 -3.42 10.13 11.25
C GLY A 122 -3.80 11.58 11.58
N ALA A 123 -3.27 12.48 10.77
CA ALA A 123 -3.46 13.90 10.93
C ALA A 123 -4.74 14.37 10.21
N THR A 124 -5.45 15.29 10.85
CA THR A 124 -6.46 16.08 10.14
C THR A 124 -5.74 17.14 9.31
N ILE A 125 -6.08 17.20 8.02
CA ILE A 125 -5.48 18.16 7.10
C ILE A 125 -6.51 19.21 6.67
N SER A 126 -5.99 20.36 6.20
CA SER A 126 -6.83 21.42 5.63
C SER A 126 -7.60 20.89 4.42
N ALA A 127 -8.73 21.53 4.12
CA ALA A 127 -9.53 21.20 2.95
C ALA A 127 -8.74 21.39 1.64
N ASP A 128 -7.82 22.35 1.58
CA ASP A 128 -6.93 22.56 0.44
C ASP A 128 -5.51 22.12 0.77
N LEU A 129 -4.97 21.26 -0.08
CA LEU A 129 -3.62 20.68 0.01
C LEU A 129 -2.56 21.50 -0.73
N GLY A 130 -2.96 22.53 -1.46
CA GLY A 130 -2.05 23.35 -2.25
C GLY A 130 -0.96 24.02 -1.42
N GLY A 131 0.28 23.98 -1.88
CA GLY A 131 1.46 24.55 -1.22
C GLY A 131 1.97 23.75 -0.02
N GLN A 132 1.38 22.61 0.32
CA GLN A 132 1.83 21.78 1.44
C GLN A 132 2.94 20.81 1.02
N THR A 133 3.81 20.48 1.98
CA THR A 133 4.73 19.34 1.90
C THR A 133 4.39 18.39 3.04
N LEU A 134 4.08 17.15 2.70
CA LEU A 134 3.62 16.12 3.64
C LEU A 134 4.60 14.95 3.70
N SER A 135 4.81 14.43 4.90
CA SER A 135 5.59 13.22 5.19
C SER A 135 4.73 11.96 5.06
N PRO A 136 5.30 10.74 5.07
CA PRO A 136 4.52 9.51 5.08
C PRO A 136 3.51 9.48 6.22
N GLY A 137 2.28 9.05 5.94
CA GLY A 137 1.24 9.06 6.96
C GLY A 137 -0.17 8.84 6.43
N ILE A 138 -1.12 8.88 7.38
CA ILE A 138 -2.55 8.87 7.11
C ILE A 138 -3.08 10.30 7.31
N TYR A 139 -3.83 10.79 6.33
CA TYR A 139 -4.36 12.15 6.31
C TYR A 139 -5.86 12.10 6.10
N THR A 140 -6.62 12.77 6.98
CA THR A 140 -8.08 12.84 6.87
C THR A 140 -8.50 14.28 6.62
N GLY A 141 -9.11 14.52 5.48
CA GLY A 141 -9.68 15.79 5.11
C GLY A 141 -11.17 15.86 5.47
N ALA A 142 -11.64 17.02 5.87
CA ALA A 142 -13.04 17.30 6.13
C ALA A 142 -13.36 18.75 5.77
N PRO A 143 -14.48 19.02 5.14
CA PRO A 143 -15.51 18.13 4.60
C PRO A 143 -15.21 17.64 3.18
N SER A 144 -14.21 18.19 2.48
CA SER A 144 -13.79 17.83 1.12
C SER A 144 -12.29 18.00 0.99
N LEU A 145 -11.66 17.27 0.06
CA LEU A 145 -10.27 17.47 -0.32
C LEU A 145 -10.20 18.29 -1.61
N HIS A 146 -9.47 19.38 -1.55
CA HIS A 146 -9.15 20.22 -2.70
C HIS A 146 -7.65 20.22 -2.92
N LEU A 147 -7.24 20.38 -4.16
CA LEU A 147 -5.86 20.64 -4.53
C LEU A 147 -5.79 21.83 -5.46
N THR A 148 -5.35 22.97 -4.93
CA THR A 148 -5.05 24.16 -5.72
C THR A 148 -3.54 24.39 -5.74
N GLY A 149 -2.93 24.37 -6.92
CA GLY A 149 -1.47 24.47 -7.04
C GLY A 149 -0.73 23.15 -6.82
N THR A 150 0.34 23.13 -6.02
CA THR A 150 1.22 21.98 -5.87
C THR A 150 1.16 21.39 -4.46
N LEU A 151 0.94 20.08 -4.38
CA LEU A 151 1.16 19.27 -3.17
C LEU A 151 2.48 18.51 -3.36
N THR A 152 3.36 18.56 -2.37
CA THR A 152 4.60 17.78 -2.36
C THR A 152 4.50 16.66 -1.34
N LEU A 153 4.81 15.43 -1.75
CA LEU A 153 4.89 14.25 -0.88
C LEU A 153 6.36 13.84 -0.75
N ASP A 154 6.89 14.00 0.46
CA ASP A 154 8.31 13.72 0.75
C ASP A 154 8.43 12.37 1.45
N GLY A 155 8.97 11.37 0.75
CA GLY A 155 9.24 10.04 1.29
C GLY A 155 10.35 9.99 2.33
N GLN A 156 11.04 11.11 2.58
CA GLN A 156 12.13 11.21 3.57
C GLN A 156 13.26 10.19 3.37
N GLY A 157 13.49 9.79 2.11
CA GLY A 157 14.48 8.79 1.74
C GLY A 157 14.00 7.33 1.83
N ASP A 158 12.74 7.09 2.22
CA ASP A 158 12.14 5.76 2.27
C ASP A 158 11.33 5.50 1.00
N GLU A 159 11.78 4.56 0.18
CA GLU A 159 11.07 4.13 -1.03
C GLU A 159 9.78 3.35 -0.72
N ASN A 160 9.62 2.87 0.51
CA ASN A 160 8.40 2.23 0.99
C ASN A 160 7.45 3.22 1.69
N ALA A 161 7.76 4.52 1.66
CA ALA A 161 6.94 5.56 2.25
C ALA A 161 5.49 5.50 1.74
N VAL A 162 4.53 5.41 2.66
CA VAL A 162 3.10 5.29 2.32
C VAL A 162 2.34 6.55 2.70
N PHE A 163 1.51 7.02 1.78
CA PHE A 163 0.63 8.17 1.96
C PHE A 163 -0.81 7.74 1.72
N ILE A 164 -1.66 7.89 2.72
CA ILE A 164 -3.08 7.56 2.64
C ILE A 164 -3.90 8.80 2.91
N PHE A 165 -4.59 9.30 1.89
CA PHE A 165 -5.52 10.42 1.99
C PHE A 165 -6.94 9.88 2.08
N ARG A 166 -7.70 10.40 3.04
CA ARG A 166 -9.07 9.98 3.29
C ARG A 166 -10.01 11.16 3.24
N ALA A 167 -11.04 11.04 2.40
CA ALA A 167 -12.18 11.96 2.35
C ALA A 167 -13.47 11.15 2.61
N PRO A 168 -13.76 10.77 3.87
CA PRO A 168 -14.67 9.66 4.20
C PRO A 168 -16.13 9.85 3.75
N ALA A 169 -16.60 11.06 3.59
CA ALA A 169 -17.99 11.32 3.13
C ALA A 169 -18.02 12.41 2.08
N SER A 170 -16.96 12.56 1.30
CA SER A 170 -16.72 13.78 0.55
C SER A 170 -16.03 13.54 -0.78
N THR A 171 -15.81 14.61 -1.52
CA THR A 171 -15.19 14.65 -2.84
C THR A 171 -13.71 14.98 -2.78
N LEU A 172 -12.99 14.57 -3.82
CA LEU A 172 -11.67 15.07 -4.17
C LEU A 172 -11.79 15.91 -5.43
N ILE A 173 -11.37 17.17 -5.35
CA ILE A 173 -11.43 18.10 -6.48
C ILE A 173 -10.07 18.75 -6.66
N THR A 174 -9.49 18.62 -7.85
CA THR A 174 -8.26 19.34 -8.18
C THR A 174 -8.55 20.50 -9.12
N ALA A 175 -7.85 21.61 -8.93
CA ALA A 175 -7.94 22.77 -9.81
C ALA A 175 -7.20 22.49 -11.14
N SER A 176 -7.49 23.29 -12.16
CA SER A 176 -6.76 23.24 -13.42
C SER A 176 -5.26 23.52 -13.20
N GLY A 177 -4.41 22.73 -13.81
CA GLY A 177 -2.94 22.84 -13.71
C GLY A 177 -2.35 22.50 -12.34
N SER A 178 -3.15 22.01 -11.39
CA SER A 178 -2.65 21.56 -10.09
C SER A 178 -1.75 20.30 -10.22
N ARG A 179 -0.91 20.09 -9.22
CA ARG A 179 0.10 19.01 -9.28
C ARG A 179 0.27 18.29 -7.95
N VAL A 180 0.52 16.99 -8.01
CA VAL A 180 1.11 16.21 -6.92
C VAL A 180 2.52 15.82 -7.32
N VAL A 181 3.52 16.20 -6.51
CA VAL A 181 4.94 15.97 -6.77
C VAL A 181 5.52 15.06 -5.70
N LEU A 182 6.26 14.05 -6.11
CA LEU A 182 6.97 13.14 -5.20
C LEU A 182 8.44 13.54 -5.09
N ILE A 183 8.96 13.57 -3.87
CA ILE A 183 10.38 13.76 -3.56
C ILE A 183 10.83 12.76 -2.50
N GLY A 184 12.12 12.71 -2.18
CA GLY A 184 12.64 11.89 -1.08
C GLY A 184 12.33 10.40 -1.24
N ALA A 185 12.48 9.85 -2.44
CA ALA A 185 12.22 8.44 -2.79
C ALA A 185 10.73 7.99 -2.65
N ALA A 186 9.77 8.90 -2.44
CA ALA A 186 8.36 8.54 -2.47
C ALA A 186 7.95 7.92 -3.82
N GLN A 187 7.10 6.90 -3.80
CA GLN A 187 6.64 6.19 -4.99
C GLN A 187 5.12 6.32 -5.18
N ALA A 188 4.68 6.56 -6.41
CA ALA A 188 3.27 6.74 -6.78
C ALA A 188 2.38 5.53 -6.40
N CYS A 189 2.93 4.32 -6.47
CA CYS A 189 2.24 3.08 -6.10
C CYS A 189 1.80 3.04 -4.62
N ASN A 190 2.52 3.75 -3.73
CA ASN A 190 2.26 3.83 -2.30
C ASN A 190 1.41 5.05 -1.90
N VAL A 191 0.93 5.82 -2.86
CA VAL A 191 0.01 6.94 -2.63
C VAL A 191 -1.41 6.51 -2.92
N VAL A 192 -2.29 6.58 -1.94
CA VAL A 192 -3.70 6.16 -2.03
C VAL A 192 -4.63 7.29 -1.59
N TRP A 193 -5.65 7.55 -2.42
CA TRP A 193 -6.69 8.54 -2.20
C TRP A 193 -8.04 7.82 -2.05
N GLN A 194 -8.47 7.59 -0.82
CA GLN A 194 -9.81 7.05 -0.54
C GLN A 194 -10.81 8.21 -0.54
N VAL A 195 -11.80 8.14 -1.42
CA VAL A 195 -12.78 9.21 -1.66
C VAL A 195 -14.17 8.66 -1.43
N GLY A 196 -14.87 9.17 -0.42
CA GLY A 196 -16.19 8.71 0.02
C GLY A 196 -17.34 9.11 -0.91
N SER A 197 -17.06 9.84 -1.98
CA SER A 197 -18.00 10.19 -3.04
C SER A 197 -17.24 10.16 -4.38
N SER A 198 -17.27 11.24 -5.15
CA SER A 198 -16.66 11.34 -6.48
C SER A 198 -15.35 12.12 -6.48
N ALA A 199 -14.48 11.84 -7.44
CA ALA A 199 -13.26 12.58 -7.69
C ALA A 199 -13.33 13.31 -9.04
N THR A 200 -12.82 14.56 -9.09
CA THR A 200 -12.72 15.34 -10.31
C THR A 200 -11.32 15.93 -10.44
N MET A 201 -10.62 15.54 -11.50
CA MET A 201 -9.31 16.08 -11.84
C MET A 201 -9.46 17.25 -12.80
N GLY A 202 -8.91 18.41 -12.43
CA GLY A 202 -9.00 19.64 -13.21
C GLY A 202 -8.21 19.58 -14.52
N THR A 203 -8.59 20.40 -15.48
CA THR A 203 -7.96 20.49 -16.80
C THR A 203 -6.46 20.70 -16.71
N GLY A 204 -5.70 19.87 -17.41
CA GLY A 204 -4.23 19.95 -17.43
C GLY A 204 -3.56 19.74 -16.08
N SER A 205 -4.26 19.15 -15.11
CA SER A 205 -3.65 18.75 -13.83
C SER A 205 -2.72 17.55 -14.01
N SER A 206 -1.69 17.45 -13.15
CA SER A 206 -0.77 16.32 -13.10
C SER A 206 -0.88 15.67 -11.73
N PHE A 207 -1.59 14.56 -11.66
CA PHE A 207 -1.97 13.90 -10.42
C PHE A 207 -1.15 12.62 -10.20
N THR A 208 -0.77 12.37 -8.95
CA THR A 208 0.00 11.17 -8.60
C THR A 208 -0.69 10.39 -7.49
N GLY A 209 -0.76 9.07 -7.66
CA GLY A 209 -1.36 8.13 -6.72
C GLY A 209 -2.65 7.49 -7.24
N ASN A 210 -3.15 6.56 -6.46
CA ASN A 210 -4.27 5.69 -6.83
C ASN A 210 -5.56 6.20 -6.19
N ILE A 211 -6.53 6.59 -7.01
CA ILE A 211 -7.84 7.05 -6.54
C ILE A 211 -8.77 5.84 -6.40
N LEU A 212 -9.26 5.62 -5.18
CA LEU A 212 -10.29 4.67 -4.86
C LEU A 212 -11.55 5.46 -4.49
N ALA A 213 -12.43 5.71 -5.47
CA ALA A 213 -13.63 6.48 -5.26
C ALA A 213 -14.85 5.56 -5.03
N LEU A 214 -15.69 5.95 -4.08
CA LEU A 214 -16.95 5.24 -3.85
C LEU A 214 -17.87 5.36 -5.07
N GLU A 215 -17.96 6.56 -5.62
CA GLU A 215 -18.80 6.87 -6.77
C GLU A 215 -17.94 7.07 -8.04
N SER A 216 -18.12 8.18 -8.72
CA SER A 216 -17.54 8.40 -10.04
C SER A 216 -16.19 9.12 -10.00
N ILE A 217 -15.40 8.93 -11.06
CA ILE A 217 -14.15 9.65 -11.28
C ILE A 217 -14.25 10.36 -12.64
N THR A 218 -13.93 11.64 -12.67
CA THR A 218 -13.84 12.44 -13.90
C THR A 218 -12.44 13.03 -14.04
N LEU A 219 -11.77 12.71 -15.12
CA LEU A 219 -10.57 13.41 -15.54
C LEU A 219 -10.97 14.35 -16.69
N THR A 220 -10.89 15.65 -16.42
CA THR A 220 -11.20 16.65 -17.46
C THR A 220 -10.05 16.76 -18.47
N THR A 221 -10.25 17.60 -19.49
CA THR A 221 -9.38 17.68 -20.66
C THR A 221 -7.89 17.76 -20.30
N ASN A 222 -7.10 16.88 -20.87
CA ASN A 222 -5.63 16.81 -20.73
C ASN A 222 -5.13 16.66 -19.27
N ALA A 223 -5.96 16.18 -18.36
CA ALA A 223 -5.46 15.77 -17.04
C ALA A 223 -4.57 14.53 -17.19
N GLU A 224 -3.43 14.54 -16.52
CA GLU A 224 -2.47 13.43 -16.49
C GLU A 224 -2.47 12.76 -15.12
N MET A 225 -2.29 11.43 -15.11
CA MET A 225 -2.26 10.66 -13.87
C MET A 225 -1.17 9.58 -13.89
N ASP A 226 -0.26 9.66 -12.91
CA ASP A 226 0.62 8.55 -12.55
C ASP A 226 -0.02 7.78 -11.39
N GLY A 227 -0.81 6.77 -11.72
CA GLY A 227 -1.67 6.06 -10.78
C GLY A 227 -2.85 5.42 -11.49
N SER A 228 -3.86 5.07 -10.70
CA SER A 228 -5.06 4.39 -11.18
C SER A 228 -6.33 5.14 -10.79
N ALA A 229 -7.29 5.22 -11.72
CA ALA A 229 -8.63 5.76 -11.49
C ALA A 229 -9.63 4.61 -11.31
N LEU A 230 -9.94 4.27 -10.04
CA LEU A 230 -10.72 3.10 -9.66
C LEU A 230 -12.03 3.54 -8.99
N ALA A 231 -13.16 3.40 -9.73
CA ALA A 231 -14.50 3.75 -9.28
C ALA A 231 -15.26 2.49 -8.84
N ARG A 232 -15.69 2.46 -7.56
CA ARG A 232 -16.33 1.29 -6.96
C ARG A 232 -17.77 1.08 -7.43
N ASN A 233 -18.58 2.16 -7.50
CA ASN A 233 -19.99 2.09 -7.87
C ASN A 233 -20.32 2.88 -9.13
N GLY A 234 -19.53 3.90 -9.44
CA GLY A 234 -19.85 4.90 -10.46
C GLY A 234 -19.13 4.71 -11.78
N ALA A 235 -19.17 5.77 -12.58
CA ALA A 235 -18.54 5.84 -13.89
C ALA A 235 -17.13 6.41 -13.81
N VAL A 236 -16.31 6.11 -14.82
CA VAL A 236 -15.09 6.86 -15.12
C VAL A 236 -15.27 7.61 -16.43
N THR A 237 -15.08 8.93 -16.39
CA THR A 237 -15.18 9.82 -17.55
C THR A 237 -13.82 10.43 -17.85
N LEU A 238 -13.42 10.35 -19.10
CA LEU A 238 -12.10 10.75 -19.59
C LEU A 238 -12.22 11.70 -20.77
N ASP A 239 -11.26 12.61 -20.89
CA ASP A 239 -11.15 13.53 -22.03
C ASP A 239 -9.67 13.84 -22.34
N SER A 240 -9.14 13.23 -23.38
CA SER A 240 -7.77 13.48 -23.87
C SER A 240 -6.71 13.29 -22.79
N ASN A 241 -6.86 12.30 -21.95
CA ASN A 241 -6.01 12.08 -20.76
C ASN A 241 -4.82 11.17 -21.06
N ARG A 242 -3.84 11.24 -20.17
CA ARG A 242 -2.76 10.26 -20.08
C ARG A 242 -2.77 9.64 -18.69
N ILE A 243 -3.03 8.35 -18.60
CA ILE A 243 -3.09 7.62 -17.33
C ILE A 243 -2.11 6.45 -17.41
N SER A 244 -1.18 6.40 -16.45
CA SER A 244 -0.21 5.31 -16.34
C SER A 244 -0.32 4.71 -14.96
N ARG A 245 -0.65 3.42 -14.87
CA ARG A 245 -0.70 2.76 -13.56
C ARG A 245 0.65 2.84 -12.86
N ALA A 246 0.63 3.20 -11.60
CA ALA A 246 1.85 3.32 -10.80
C ALA A 246 2.42 1.94 -10.45
N LEU A 247 3.68 1.71 -10.81
CA LEU A 247 4.45 0.53 -10.43
C LEU A 247 5.44 0.91 -9.34
N CYS A 248 5.54 0.09 -8.29
CA CYS A 248 6.62 0.24 -7.33
C CYS A 248 7.92 -0.27 -7.95
N THR A 249 8.97 0.55 -7.88
CA THR A 249 10.32 0.10 -8.20
C THR A 249 10.84 -0.66 -6.97
N ALA A 250 11.22 -1.92 -7.15
CA ALA A 250 11.88 -2.65 -6.08
C ALA A 250 13.25 -2.05 -5.78
N ALA A 251 13.61 -1.95 -4.50
CA ALA A 251 14.95 -1.55 -4.11
C ALA A 251 16.02 -2.38 -4.82
N PRO A 252 17.12 -1.78 -5.27
CA PRO A 252 18.23 -2.55 -5.78
C PRO A 252 18.75 -3.49 -4.69
N THR A 253 18.68 -4.79 -4.95
CA THR A 253 19.19 -5.79 -4.02
C THR A 253 20.71 -5.69 -3.94
N THR A 254 21.23 -5.11 -2.87
CA THR A 254 22.68 -5.10 -2.65
C THR A 254 23.08 -6.46 -2.07
N THR A 255 23.67 -7.30 -2.90
CA THR A 255 24.22 -8.58 -2.46
C THR A 255 25.65 -8.35 -1.94
N THR A 256 25.84 -8.36 -0.63
CA THR A 256 27.18 -8.33 -0.04
C THR A 256 27.71 -9.75 0.03
N THR A 257 28.70 -10.05 -0.79
CA THR A 257 29.42 -11.34 -0.78
C THR A 257 30.54 -11.25 0.25
N ILE A 258 30.46 -12.02 1.31
CA ILE A 258 31.53 -12.14 2.30
C ILE A 258 32.41 -13.34 1.90
N PRO A 259 33.72 -13.15 1.67
CA PRO A 259 34.61 -14.26 1.34
C PRO A 259 34.67 -15.30 2.48
N GLY A 260 34.26 -16.53 2.22
CA GLY A 260 34.35 -17.68 3.13
C GLY A 260 33.08 -18.10 3.88
N GLY A 261 31.95 -17.43 3.67
CA GLY A 261 30.64 -17.80 4.21
C GLY A 261 29.60 -18.05 3.10
N GLY A 262 28.69 -19.02 3.30
CA GLY A 262 27.55 -19.21 2.40
C GLY A 262 26.52 -18.10 2.61
N THR A 263 26.03 -17.49 1.52
CA THR A 263 25.00 -16.46 1.55
C THR A 263 23.67 -17.01 1.06
N THR A 264 22.62 -16.86 1.82
CA THR A 264 21.26 -17.18 1.39
C THR A 264 20.50 -15.89 1.16
N THR A 265 20.00 -15.67 -0.06
CA THR A 265 19.18 -14.50 -0.39
C THR A 265 17.73 -14.95 -0.50
N GLY A 266 16.87 -14.40 0.33
CA GLY A 266 15.42 -14.65 0.29
C GLY A 266 14.68 -13.39 -0.11
N THR A 267 13.76 -13.49 -1.08
CA THR A 267 12.89 -12.38 -1.49
C THR A 267 11.50 -12.61 -0.91
N THR A 268 10.98 -11.65 -0.16
CA THR A 268 9.63 -11.72 0.42
C THR A 268 8.65 -11.00 -0.51
N PRO A 269 7.42 -11.50 -0.71
CA PRO A 269 6.38 -10.76 -1.42
C PRO A 269 6.03 -9.49 -0.62
N GLY A 270 6.39 -8.34 -1.15
CA GLY A 270 6.25 -7.06 -0.45
C GLY A 270 7.52 -6.19 -0.53
N GLY A 271 8.54 -6.61 -1.30
CA GLY A 271 9.71 -5.79 -1.62
C GLY A 271 10.82 -5.79 -0.57
N GLY A 272 10.75 -6.61 0.48
CA GLY A 272 11.86 -6.75 1.43
C GLY A 272 12.76 -7.91 1.07
N THR A 273 14.06 -7.66 0.87
CA THR A 273 15.06 -8.71 0.72
C THR A 273 15.76 -8.95 2.05
N THR A 274 15.66 -10.15 2.58
CA THR A 274 16.40 -10.54 3.79
C THR A 274 17.60 -11.35 3.40
N THR A 275 18.79 -10.85 3.67
CA THR A 275 20.04 -11.59 3.49
C THR A 275 20.42 -12.23 4.81
N THR A 276 20.40 -13.54 4.90
CA THR A 276 20.84 -14.28 6.09
C THR A 276 22.22 -14.89 5.80
N THR A 277 23.23 -14.46 6.55
CA THR A 277 24.56 -15.05 6.50
C THR A 277 24.59 -16.24 7.48
N LEU A 278 24.78 -17.44 6.97
CA LEU A 278 24.89 -18.62 7.81
C LEU A 278 26.36 -18.79 8.22
N ASP A 279 26.63 -18.64 9.53
CA ASP A 279 27.89 -19.09 10.10
C ASP A 279 27.87 -20.64 10.18
N ARG A 280 29.03 -21.24 9.99
CA ARG A 280 29.24 -22.68 9.82
C ARG A 280 28.71 -23.58 10.98
N ARG A 281 28.03 -22.99 11.98
CA ARG A 281 27.62 -23.66 13.24
C ARG A 281 26.12 -23.73 13.53
N THR A 282 25.25 -23.15 12.69
CA THR A 282 23.81 -23.16 13.00
C THR A 282 23.01 -23.65 11.82
N THR A 283 22.45 -24.83 11.93
CA THR A 283 21.44 -25.40 11.07
C THR A 283 20.06 -25.16 11.67
N ALA A 284 19.45 -24.01 11.44
CA ALA A 284 18.02 -23.82 11.62
C ALA A 284 17.56 -22.70 10.71
N SER A 285 16.98 -23.08 9.58
CA SER A 285 16.31 -22.14 8.68
C SER A 285 14.81 -22.35 8.77
N THR A 286 14.09 -21.33 9.23
CA THR A 286 12.64 -21.26 9.10
C THR A 286 12.36 -20.58 7.76
N ILE A 287 11.90 -21.35 6.78
CA ILE A 287 11.55 -20.83 5.43
C ILE A 287 10.07 -20.45 5.45
N PRO A 288 9.70 -19.21 5.08
CA PRO A 288 8.31 -18.87 4.81
C PRO A 288 7.79 -19.65 3.59
N ALA A 289 6.52 -20.00 3.59
CA ALA A 289 5.90 -20.96 2.66
C ALA A 289 5.85 -20.53 1.16
N THR A 290 6.42 -19.40 0.78
CA THR A 290 6.51 -18.94 -0.62
C THR A 290 7.79 -18.12 -0.81
N GLY A 291 8.78 -18.69 -1.46
CA GLY A 291 10.01 -18.00 -1.85
C GLY A 291 10.96 -18.94 -2.59
N THR A 292 11.75 -18.41 -3.51
CA THR A 292 12.82 -19.14 -4.18
C THR A 292 14.10 -18.97 -3.39
N THR A 293 14.70 -20.07 -2.96
CA THR A 293 15.98 -20.05 -2.23
C THR A 293 17.09 -20.54 -3.18
N THR A 294 18.10 -19.69 -3.39
CA THR A 294 19.28 -20.09 -4.17
C THR A 294 20.45 -20.31 -3.19
N THR A 295 20.95 -21.53 -3.12
CA THR A 295 22.08 -21.87 -2.26
C THR A 295 23.29 -22.18 -3.13
N THR A 296 24.39 -21.47 -2.90
CA THR A 296 25.67 -21.72 -3.61
C THR A 296 26.64 -22.37 -2.64
N SER A 297 27.10 -23.59 -2.96
CA SER A 297 28.05 -24.34 -2.15
C SER A 297 29.49 -24.07 -2.61
N PRO A 298 30.48 -24.07 -1.68
CA PRO A 298 31.90 -23.96 -2.06
C PRO A 298 32.39 -25.25 -2.71
N GLY A 299 32.25 -25.37 -3.98
CA GLY A 299 32.56 -26.54 -4.79
C GLY A 299 32.02 -26.46 -6.20
N GLY A 300 31.41 -25.32 -6.57
CA GLY A 300 31.03 -24.98 -7.94
C GLY A 300 29.71 -25.59 -8.44
N GLY A 301 28.81 -25.98 -7.54
CA GLY A 301 27.47 -26.43 -7.92
C GLY A 301 26.41 -25.41 -7.43
N THR A 302 25.63 -24.84 -8.35
CA THR A 302 24.48 -24.02 -8.04
C THR A 302 23.24 -24.92 -8.10
N THR A 303 22.52 -25.07 -6.99
CA THR A 303 21.22 -25.76 -6.99
C THR A 303 20.13 -24.69 -6.78
N THR A 304 19.23 -24.62 -7.73
CA THR A 304 18.03 -23.78 -7.63
C THR A 304 16.86 -24.71 -7.29
N ASP A 305 16.38 -24.63 -6.05
CA ASP A 305 15.16 -25.32 -5.65
C ASP A 305 13.98 -24.37 -5.86
N THR A 306 13.22 -24.65 -6.91
CA THR A 306 11.94 -23.99 -7.13
C THR A 306 10.88 -24.91 -6.58
N ASN A 307 10.18 -24.52 -5.53
CA ASN A 307 9.01 -25.23 -5.04
C ASN A 307 7.90 -25.16 -6.10
N LEU A 308 8.02 -26.02 -7.12
CA LEU A 308 6.94 -26.31 -8.04
C LEU A 308 5.99 -27.29 -7.34
N ARG A 309 4.78 -26.82 -7.12
CA ARG A 309 3.64 -27.68 -6.79
C ARG A 309 3.63 -28.87 -7.75
N PRO A 310 3.57 -30.13 -7.29
CA PRO A 310 3.57 -31.27 -8.18
C PRO A 310 2.42 -31.19 -9.17
N PRO A 311 2.63 -31.52 -10.44
CA PRO A 311 1.54 -31.59 -11.41
C PRO A 311 0.57 -32.67 -10.96
N LEU A 312 -0.71 -32.36 -10.95
CA LEU A 312 -1.78 -33.33 -10.80
C LEU A 312 -1.63 -34.39 -11.90
N ALA A 313 -1.32 -35.60 -11.52
CA ALA A 313 -1.26 -36.75 -12.41
C ALA A 313 -2.62 -36.90 -13.09
N SER A 314 -2.63 -36.76 -14.42
CA SER A 314 -3.70 -37.23 -15.28
C SER A 314 -3.70 -38.75 -15.33
N GLY A 315 -4.54 -39.36 -14.51
CA GLY A 315 -4.83 -40.78 -14.58
C GLY A 315 -6.25 -40.99 -15.03
N GLY A 316 -6.38 -41.57 -16.21
CA GLY A 316 -7.67 -41.78 -16.88
C GLY A 316 -8.48 -42.92 -16.31
N ALA A 317 -9.76 -42.84 -16.64
CA ALA A 317 -10.76 -43.87 -16.92
C ALA A 317 -11.10 -44.92 -15.85
N ALA A 318 -12.33 -44.90 -15.39
CA ALA A 318 -13.39 -45.85 -15.78
C ALA A 318 -14.55 -45.86 -14.78
N HIS A 319 -15.74 -45.72 -15.33
CA HIS A 319 -17.03 -46.33 -14.97
C HIS A 319 -17.39 -46.68 -13.52
N SER A 320 -18.45 -46.02 -12.99
CA SER A 320 -19.68 -46.80 -12.76
C SER A 320 -20.83 -45.86 -12.28
N ARG A 321 -22.01 -46.26 -12.74
CA ARG A 321 -23.33 -45.72 -12.49
C ARG A 321 -23.73 -45.82 -11.02
N GLY A 322 -24.56 -44.93 -10.61
CA GLY A 322 -25.34 -45.05 -9.36
C GLY A 322 -26.27 -43.85 -9.19
N GLU A 323 -27.47 -44.02 -9.70
CA GLU A 323 -28.62 -43.17 -9.43
C GLU A 323 -28.92 -43.14 -7.92
N LEU A 324 -29.46 -42.04 -7.42
CA LEU A 324 -30.78 -42.01 -6.71
C LEU A 324 -31.16 -40.59 -6.30
N LEU A 325 -32.24 -40.18 -6.87
CA LEU A 325 -33.33 -39.32 -6.46
C LEU A 325 -33.54 -39.10 -4.95
N ALA A 326 -33.91 -37.88 -4.61
CA ALA A 326 -35.03 -37.41 -3.79
C ALA A 326 -34.72 -35.93 -3.45
N GLY A 327 -35.41 -34.90 -3.84
CA GLY A 327 -36.88 -34.72 -3.79
C GLY A 327 -37.25 -34.09 -2.45
N LEU A 328 -37.37 -32.74 -2.38
CA LEU A 328 -38.49 -32.11 -1.68
C LEU A 328 -38.61 -30.61 -1.97
N THR A 329 -39.71 -30.29 -2.56
CA THR A 329 -40.34 -28.97 -2.67
C THR A 329 -40.84 -28.51 -1.31
N LEU A 330 -40.73 -27.23 -0.96
CA LEU A 330 -41.82 -26.55 -0.25
C LEU A 330 -41.88 -25.06 -0.58
N THR A 331 -43.02 -24.74 -1.09
CA THR A 331 -43.66 -23.45 -1.32
C THR A 331 -43.89 -22.68 -0.02
N GLY A 332 -43.76 -21.36 -0.06
CA GLY A 332 -44.20 -20.47 1.02
C GLY A 332 -44.46 -19.06 0.51
N ILE A 333 -45.68 -18.84 0.10
CA ILE A 333 -46.36 -17.59 -0.26
C ILE A 333 -46.56 -16.72 1.00
N GLY A 334 -46.42 -15.44 0.89
CA GLY A 334 -46.84 -14.45 1.88
C GLY A 334 -46.42 -13.07 1.49
N LEU A 335 -47.13 -12.44 0.68
CA LEU A 335 -48.25 -11.50 0.76
C LEU A 335 -47.92 -10.19 1.52
N MET A 336 -47.76 -9.13 0.76
CA MET A 336 -48.40 -7.81 0.78
C MET A 336 -48.64 -7.12 2.14
N MET A 337 -48.06 -5.92 2.31
CA MET A 337 -48.87 -4.76 2.77
C MET A 337 -48.26 -3.44 2.26
N LEU A 338 -49.01 -2.79 1.35
CA LEU A 338 -49.00 -1.37 1.06
C LEU A 338 -49.43 -0.56 2.29
N ALA A 339 -48.75 0.51 2.56
CA ALA A 339 -49.31 1.63 3.33
C ALA A 339 -48.85 2.96 2.74
N THR A 340 -49.64 3.48 1.84
CA THR A 340 -49.73 4.89 1.48
C THR A 340 -50.22 5.71 2.67
N ARG A 341 -49.54 6.81 3.01
CA ARG A 341 -50.20 7.95 3.63
C ARG A 341 -49.70 9.28 3.11
N ARG A 342 -50.64 9.95 2.54
CA ARG A 342 -50.61 11.32 1.99
C ARG A 342 -50.69 12.39 3.08
N ARG A 343 -50.15 13.57 2.72
CA ARG A 343 -50.58 14.98 3.00
C ARG A 343 -50.38 15.50 4.43
N LYS A 344 -50.04 16.68 4.64
CA LYS A 344 -50.22 18.09 4.20
C LYS A 344 -49.41 18.95 5.19
N VAL A 345 -48.85 19.98 4.92
CA VAL A 345 -49.16 21.35 4.44
C VAL A 345 -47.84 21.97 3.94
#